data_197f0b8cae597e5458cb89516fe16fd4
#
_entry.id   197f0b8cae597e5458cb89516fe16fd4
#
_cell.length_a   1.000
_cell.length_b   1.000
_cell.length_c   1.000
_cell.angle_alpha   90.00
_cell.angle_beta   90.00
_cell.angle_gamma   90.00
#
_symmetry.space_group_name_H-M   'P 1'
#
loop_
_entity.id
_entity.type
_entity.pdbx_description
1 polymer ?
#
loop_
_entity_poly.entity_id
_entity_poly.type
_entity_poly.pdbx_seq_one_letter_code
_entity_poly.pdbx_strand_id
1 'polypeptide(L)'
;MEQKIMLLCSGYGAETGSDLLAVKLFENTETGEVHTEVTGGIRQGDSPSFSLLHGGFLYTVAELVGEKHAYIYQYRLSEDGIPVQTGKKIFLPGGELCHLYAGKKALYASCYGTGDFFAVDYDLEKIRWHRSPGAGVIDAQTEKICPHAHWVSEQDNILYLADLGCDRIYRYELK
;
A
#
# COMPACT_ATOMS: atom_id res chain seq x y z
N MET A 1 10.30 21.00 -25.92
CA MET A 1 9.67 19.66 -26.09
C MET A 1 8.80 19.37 -24.89
N GLU A 2 7.69 18.68 -25.07
CA GLU A 2 6.79 18.30 -23.99
C GLU A 2 7.10 16.87 -23.49
N GLN A 3 7.38 16.73 -22.20
CA GLN A 3 7.51 15.44 -21.55
C GLN A 3 6.19 15.10 -20.86
N LYS A 4 5.75 13.85 -20.98
CA LYS A 4 4.50 13.35 -20.40
C LYS A 4 4.81 12.26 -19.38
N ILE A 5 4.26 12.41 -18.17
CA ILE A 5 4.35 11.43 -17.09
C ILE A 5 2.93 11.02 -16.69
N MET A 6 2.71 9.74 -16.45
CA MET A 6 1.47 9.23 -15.86
C MET A 6 1.65 9.10 -14.35
N LEU A 7 0.75 9.72 -13.60
CA LEU A 7 0.66 9.62 -12.14
C LEU A 7 -0.59 8.83 -11.77
N LEU A 8 -0.47 8.04 -10.71
CA LEU A 8 -1.60 7.42 -10.04
C LEU A 8 -1.74 8.06 -8.66
N CYS A 9 -2.91 8.61 -8.40
CA CYS A 9 -3.23 9.23 -7.12
C CYS A 9 -4.26 8.35 -6.41
N SER A 10 -3.96 7.99 -5.17
CA SER A 10 -4.86 7.22 -4.31
C SER A 10 -4.99 7.92 -2.96
N GLY A 11 -6.10 7.72 -2.26
CA GLY A 11 -6.31 8.38 -0.99
C GLY A 11 -7.61 7.98 -0.30
N TYR A 12 -7.87 8.60 0.84
CA TYR A 12 -9.14 8.44 1.55
C TYR A 12 -10.23 9.08 0.70
N GLY A 13 -11.06 8.24 0.06
CA GLY A 13 -12.11 8.70 -0.82
C GLY A 13 -13.13 9.57 -0.11
N ALA A 14 -13.57 10.65 -0.76
CA ALA A 14 -14.78 11.33 -0.37
C ALA A 14 -15.99 10.40 -0.53
N GLU A 15 -17.10 10.69 0.16
CA GLU A 15 -18.34 9.91 0.05
C GLU A 15 -18.84 9.79 -1.41
N THR A 16 -18.45 10.74 -2.26
CA THR A 16 -18.77 10.77 -3.68
C THR A 16 -17.52 11.02 -4.50
N GLY A 17 -17.34 10.26 -5.59
CA GLY A 17 -16.24 10.44 -6.52
C GLY A 17 -15.28 9.27 -6.60
N SER A 18 -14.18 9.48 -7.32
CA SER A 18 -13.09 8.51 -7.46
C SER A 18 -12.05 8.67 -6.37
N ASP A 19 -11.54 7.58 -5.85
CA ASP A 19 -10.45 7.52 -4.85
C ASP A 19 -9.15 6.94 -5.42
N LEU A 20 -9.21 6.43 -6.65
CA LEU A 20 -8.06 6.10 -7.49
C LEU A 20 -8.15 6.90 -8.78
N LEU A 21 -7.21 7.81 -9.02
CA LEU A 21 -7.20 8.72 -10.17
C LEU A 21 -5.97 8.47 -11.04
N ALA A 22 -6.19 8.52 -12.36
CA ALA A 22 -5.12 8.61 -13.35
C ALA A 22 -4.96 10.08 -13.76
N VAL A 23 -3.75 10.59 -13.65
CA VAL A 23 -3.41 11.99 -13.91
C VAL A 23 -2.24 12.05 -14.88
N LYS A 24 -2.39 12.74 -15.99
CA LYS A 24 -1.28 13.08 -16.89
C LYS A 24 -0.64 14.37 -16.40
N LEU A 25 0.67 14.34 -16.23
CA LEU A 25 1.48 15.52 -15.98
C LEU A 25 2.27 15.81 -17.26
N PHE A 26 2.21 17.05 -17.71
CA PHE A 26 2.94 17.55 -18.87
C PHE A 26 3.93 18.60 -18.41
N GLU A 27 5.18 18.47 -18.85
CA GLU A 27 6.24 19.42 -18.58
C GLU A 27 6.80 19.95 -19.89
N ASN A 28 6.79 21.27 -20.05
CA ASN A 28 7.56 21.93 -21.13
C ASN A 28 9.02 22.00 -20.67
N THR A 29 9.88 21.18 -21.27
CA THR A 29 11.30 21.07 -20.89
C THR A 29 12.13 22.34 -21.20
N GLU A 30 11.60 23.29 -21.97
CA GLU A 30 12.27 24.55 -22.29
C GLU A 30 11.91 25.67 -21.31
N THR A 31 10.64 25.73 -20.88
CA THR A 31 10.15 26.77 -19.97
C THR A 31 10.05 26.29 -18.51
N GLY A 32 10.02 24.99 -18.28
CA GLY A 32 9.75 24.39 -16.97
C GLY A 32 8.29 24.49 -16.53
N GLU A 33 7.39 24.93 -17.41
CA GLU A 33 5.96 24.99 -17.10
C GLU A 33 5.39 23.58 -17.01
N VAL A 34 4.58 23.37 -15.96
CA VAL A 34 3.90 22.10 -15.67
C VAL A 34 2.40 22.30 -15.63
N HIS A 35 1.66 21.41 -16.29
CA HIS A 35 0.21 21.32 -16.13
C HIS A 35 -0.23 19.87 -15.95
N THR A 36 -1.41 19.66 -15.39
CA THR A 36 -1.96 18.33 -15.13
C THR A 36 -3.35 18.19 -15.71
N GLU A 37 -3.68 16.98 -16.15
CA GLU A 37 -4.98 16.59 -16.65
C GLU A 37 -5.44 15.29 -15.97
N VAL A 38 -6.59 15.30 -15.29
CA VAL A 38 -7.23 14.08 -14.80
C VAL A 38 -7.85 13.34 -15.98
N THR A 39 -7.31 12.18 -16.33
CA THR A 39 -7.80 11.39 -17.48
C THR A 39 -8.95 10.48 -17.10
N GLY A 40 -9.11 10.16 -15.82
CA GLY A 40 -10.20 9.35 -15.30
C GLY A 40 -9.86 8.80 -13.93
N GLY A 41 -10.75 7.95 -13.43
CA GLY A 41 -10.56 7.30 -12.15
C GLY A 41 -11.68 6.32 -11.85
N ILE A 42 -11.49 5.57 -10.77
CA ILE A 42 -12.48 4.64 -10.24
C ILE A 42 -12.67 4.86 -8.75
N ARG A 43 -13.78 4.38 -8.23
CA ARG A 43 -14.01 4.27 -6.80
C ARG A 43 -13.73 2.83 -6.36
N GLN A 44 -12.71 2.65 -5.51
CA GLN A 44 -12.48 1.39 -4.79
C GLN A 44 -13.41 1.30 -3.60
N GLY A 45 -13.55 2.39 -2.84
CA GLY A 45 -14.46 2.54 -1.71
C GLY A 45 -13.82 2.32 -0.34
N ASP A 46 -12.83 1.47 -0.23
CA ASP A 46 -12.26 1.01 1.04
C ASP A 46 -10.96 1.77 1.42
N SER A 47 -10.96 3.10 1.25
CA SER A 47 -9.83 3.97 1.60
C SER A 47 -8.48 3.48 1.03
N PRO A 48 -8.24 3.56 -0.29
CA PRO A 48 -6.97 3.16 -0.90
C PRO A 48 -5.88 4.19 -0.60
N SER A 49 -5.45 4.28 0.66
CA SER A 49 -4.48 5.26 1.16
C SER A 49 -3.08 5.06 0.61
N PHE A 50 -2.75 3.86 0.15
CA PHE A 50 -1.48 3.51 -0.47
C PHE A 50 -1.67 2.65 -1.71
N SER A 51 -0.82 2.89 -2.72
CA SER A 51 -0.80 2.13 -3.96
C SER A 51 0.62 1.83 -4.43
N LEU A 52 0.81 0.68 -5.07
CA LEU A 52 2.08 0.18 -5.55
C LEU A 52 1.94 -0.42 -6.94
N LEU A 53 2.75 0.06 -7.89
CA LEU A 53 2.84 -0.53 -9.23
C LEU A 53 3.98 -1.54 -9.29
N HIS A 54 3.67 -2.79 -9.60
CA HIS A 54 4.68 -3.85 -9.75
C HIS A 54 4.23 -4.91 -10.75
N GLY A 55 5.15 -5.37 -11.62
CA GLY A 55 4.90 -6.46 -12.57
C GLY A 55 3.75 -6.22 -13.55
N GLY A 56 3.45 -4.96 -13.88
CA GLY A 56 2.32 -4.58 -14.75
C GLY A 56 0.96 -4.56 -14.05
N PHE A 57 0.95 -4.70 -12.71
CA PHE A 57 -0.25 -4.59 -11.89
C PHE A 57 -0.13 -3.46 -10.88
N LEU A 58 -1.24 -2.81 -10.62
CA LEU A 58 -1.41 -1.88 -9.51
C LEU A 58 -2.03 -2.66 -8.34
N TYR A 59 -1.37 -2.57 -7.18
CA TYR A 59 -1.86 -3.08 -5.91
C TYR A 59 -2.26 -1.90 -5.03
N THR A 60 -3.41 -1.98 -4.40
CA THR A 60 -3.90 -0.95 -3.49
C THR A 60 -4.32 -1.56 -2.16
N VAL A 61 -4.18 -0.80 -1.11
CA VAL A 61 -4.66 -1.19 0.20
C VAL A 61 -6.15 -0.89 0.35
N ALA A 62 -6.80 -1.56 1.31
CA ALA A 62 -8.04 -1.12 1.93
C ALA A 62 -7.73 -0.79 3.38
N GLU A 63 -7.53 0.50 3.69
CA GLU A 63 -7.26 0.97 5.05
C GLU A 63 -8.57 1.25 5.78
N LEU A 64 -9.11 0.19 6.38
CA LEU A 64 -10.39 0.24 7.10
C LEU A 64 -10.14 0.68 8.55
N VAL A 65 -10.34 1.96 8.83
CA VAL A 65 -10.09 2.54 10.15
C VAL A 65 -10.98 1.90 11.22
N GLY A 66 -10.34 1.44 12.32
CA GLY A 66 -11.03 0.79 13.44
C GLY A 66 -11.38 -0.69 13.22
N GLU A 67 -11.19 -1.22 12.01
CA GLU A 67 -11.41 -2.63 11.72
C GLU A 67 -10.17 -3.47 12.03
N LYS A 68 -10.39 -4.76 12.31
CA LYS A 68 -9.32 -5.75 12.55
C LYS A 68 -9.03 -6.61 11.32
N HIS A 69 -9.40 -6.13 10.16
CA HIS A 69 -9.15 -6.78 8.89
C HIS A 69 -8.90 -5.72 7.80
N ALA A 70 -8.28 -6.14 6.73
CA ALA A 70 -7.99 -5.31 5.57
C ALA A 70 -8.02 -6.15 4.29
N TYR A 71 -7.91 -5.48 3.15
CA TYR A 71 -7.78 -6.14 1.85
C TYR A 71 -6.64 -5.51 1.04
N ILE A 72 -6.04 -6.33 0.17
CA ILE A 72 -5.24 -5.85 -0.96
C ILE A 72 -6.06 -6.11 -2.21
N TYR A 73 -6.21 -5.11 -3.06
CA TYR A 73 -6.83 -5.22 -4.38
C TYR A 73 -5.79 -5.20 -5.47
N GLN A 74 -6.09 -5.84 -6.61
CA GLN A 74 -5.24 -5.84 -7.79
C GLN A 74 -5.98 -5.26 -8.99
N TYR A 75 -5.30 -4.41 -9.74
CA TYR A 75 -5.81 -3.79 -10.96
C TYR A 75 -4.79 -3.94 -12.09
N ARG A 76 -5.27 -3.87 -13.32
CA ARG A 76 -4.48 -3.51 -14.50
C ARG A 76 -4.67 -2.03 -14.78
N LEU A 77 -3.76 -1.45 -15.53
CA LEU A 77 -3.94 -0.09 -16.05
C LEU A 77 -4.36 -0.17 -17.51
N SER A 78 -5.37 0.64 -17.91
CA SER A 78 -5.70 0.87 -19.30
C SER A 78 -4.60 1.67 -20.01
N GLU A 79 -4.72 1.87 -21.30
CA GLU A 79 -3.80 2.72 -22.08
C GLU A 79 -3.77 4.18 -21.57
N ASP A 80 -4.88 4.66 -21.02
CA ASP A 80 -4.99 5.98 -20.40
C ASP A 80 -4.58 6.01 -18.91
N GLY A 81 -4.07 4.88 -18.37
CA GLY A 81 -3.62 4.74 -16.99
C GLY A 81 -4.75 4.55 -15.98
N ILE A 82 -5.99 4.42 -16.42
CA ILE A 82 -7.15 4.23 -15.52
C ILE A 82 -7.13 2.81 -14.96
N PRO A 83 -7.24 2.63 -13.63
CA PRO A 83 -7.29 1.31 -13.01
C PRO A 83 -8.51 0.50 -13.46
N VAL A 84 -8.27 -0.77 -13.81
CA VAL A 84 -9.30 -1.74 -14.22
C VAL A 84 -9.19 -2.95 -13.30
N GLN A 85 -10.25 -3.30 -12.60
CA GLN A 85 -10.27 -4.41 -11.67
C GLN A 85 -9.92 -5.73 -12.36
N THR A 86 -9.02 -6.52 -11.77
CA THR A 86 -8.72 -7.91 -12.21
C THR A 86 -9.69 -8.92 -11.59
N GLY A 87 -10.48 -8.53 -10.61
CA GLY A 87 -11.29 -9.38 -9.77
C GLY A 87 -10.51 -10.05 -8.63
N LYS A 88 -9.19 -9.85 -8.57
CA LYS A 88 -8.35 -10.41 -7.50
C LYS A 88 -8.27 -9.47 -6.30
N LYS A 89 -8.50 -10.06 -5.13
CA LYS A 89 -8.25 -9.42 -3.83
C LYS A 89 -7.92 -10.48 -2.79
N ILE A 90 -7.17 -10.11 -1.77
CA ILE A 90 -6.87 -10.99 -0.62
C ILE A 90 -7.29 -10.33 0.68
N PHE A 91 -7.92 -11.11 1.55
CA PHE A 91 -8.25 -10.76 2.92
C PHE A 91 -7.02 -10.91 3.81
N LEU A 92 -6.75 -9.93 4.67
CA LEU A 92 -5.72 -9.97 5.71
C LEU A 92 -6.38 -9.82 7.09
N PRO A 93 -6.09 -10.72 8.05
CA PRO A 93 -6.57 -10.60 9.42
C PRO A 93 -5.71 -9.61 10.23
N GLY A 94 -5.61 -8.34 9.75
CA GLY A 94 -4.86 -7.26 10.35
C GLY A 94 -5.47 -5.93 9.96
N GLY A 95 -5.64 -5.00 10.90
CA GLY A 95 -6.37 -3.76 10.70
C GLY A 95 -5.52 -2.58 10.24
N GLU A 96 -6.15 -1.66 9.51
CA GLU A 96 -5.57 -0.42 9.03
C GLU A 96 -4.29 -0.66 8.20
N LEU A 97 -4.46 -1.40 7.10
CA LEU A 97 -3.38 -1.68 6.15
C LEU A 97 -2.93 -0.38 5.47
N CYS A 98 -1.71 0.08 5.77
CA CYS A 98 -1.23 1.40 5.36
C CYS A 98 -0.06 1.38 4.38
N HIS A 99 0.62 0.24 4.18
CA HIS A 99 1.80 0.18 3.31
C HIS A 99 1.97 -1.16 2.61
N LEU A 100 2.43 -1.11 1.36
CA LEU A 100 2.82 -2.26 0.54
C LEU A 100 4.26 -2.10 0.04
N TYR A 101 4.98 -3.21 -0.06
CA TYR A 101 6.30 -3.25 -0.68
C TYR A 101 6.45 -4.48 -1.56
N ALA A 102 6.91 -4.29 -2.79
CA ALA A 102 7.22 -5.39 -3.71
C ALA A 102 8.65 -5.90 -3.48
N GLY A 103 8.78 -7.03 -2.79
CA GLY A 103 10.04 -7.70 -2.60
C GLY A 103 10.37 -8.69 -3.72
N LYS A 104 11.51 -9.36 -3.65
CA LYS A 104 11.94 -10.32 -4.68
C LYS A 104 10.99 -11.53 -4.85
N LYS A 105 10.37 -11.98 -3.77
CA LYS A 105 9.58 -13.22 -3.74
C LYS A 105 8.12 -13.03 -3.33
N ALA A 106 7.76 -11.89 -2.78
CA ALA A 106 6.44 -11.64 -2.21
C ALA A 106 6.10 -10.16 -2.18
N LEU A 107 4.82 -9.88 -2.13
CA LEU A 107 4.26 -8.59 -1.75
C LEU A 107 4.16 -8.53 -0.23
N TYR A 108 4.79 -7.54 0.39
CA TYR A 108 4.75 -7.33 1.83
C TYR A 108 3.74 -6.25 2.19
N ALA A 109 3.07 -6.42 3.33
CA ALA A 109 1.97 -5.57 3.76
C ALA A 109 2.07 -5.28 5.25
N SER A 110 2.00 -4.01 5.65
CA SER A 110 2.07 -3.55 7.04
C SER A 110 0.74 -2.96 7.48
N CYS A 111 0.23 -3.41 8.64
CA CYS A 111 -1.02 -2.98 9.23
C CYS A 111 -0.76 -2.08 10.45
N TYR A 112 -1.11 -0.82 10.33
CA TYR A 112 -0.90 0.18 11.39
C TYR A 112 -1.75 -0.12 12.63
N GLY A 113 -3.05 -0.40 12.45
CA GLY A 113 -3.99 -0.53 13.57
C GLY A 113 -3.74 -1.74 14.47
N THR A 114 -3.11 -2.80 13.95
CA THR A 114 -2.86 -4.03 14.72
C THR A 114 -1.39 -4.38 14.87
N GLY A 115 -0.49 -3.67 14.18
CA GLY A 115 0.94 -3.98 14.17
C GLY A 115 1.29 -5.27 13.43
N ASP A 116 0.36 -5.80 12.66
CA ASP A 116 0.54 -7.01 11.89
C ASP A 116 1.34 -6.77 10.62
N PHE A 117 2.03 -7.81 10.19
CA PHE A 117 2.83 -7.78 9.00
C PHE A 117 2.69 -9.10 8.22
N PHE A 118 2.47 -8.98 6.91
CA PHE A 118 2.18 -10.10 6.02
C PHE A 118 3.14 -10.17 4.85
N ALA A 119 3.41 -11.39 4.37
CA ALA A 119 3.90 -11.65 3.03
C ALA A 119 2.83 -12.42 2.25
N VAL A 120 2.46 -11.93 1.08
CA VAL A 120 1.46 -12.55 0.21
C VAL A 120 2.01 -12.79 -1.18
N ASP A 121 1.40 -13.72 -1.91
CA ASP A 121 1.75 -13.95 -3.31
C ASP A 121 1.30 -12.75 -4.17
N TYR A 122 2.03 -12.47 -5.25
CA TYR A 122 1.69 -11.40 -6.19
C TYR A 122 0.36 -11.60 -6.92
N ASP A 123 -0.11 -12.84 -7.03
CA ASP A 123 -1.43 -13.16 -7.59
C ASP A 123 -2.57 -13.09 -6.56
N LEU A 124 -2.26 -12.70 -5.31
CA LEU A 124 -3.19 -12.53 -4.20
C LEU A 124 -3.99 -13.79 -3.83
N GLU A 125 -3.42 -14.98 -4.03
CA GLU A 125 -4.10 -16.24 -3.73
C GLU A 125 -3.77 -16.75 -2.32
N LYS A 126 -2.58 -16.39 -1.79
CA LYS A 126 -2.08 -16.98 -0.54
C LYS A 126 -1.31 -16.00 0.33
N ILE A 127 -1.59 -16.01 1.63
CA ILE A 127 -0.70 -15.48 2.66
C ILE A 127 0.41 -16.51 2.88
N ARG A 128 1.65 -16.14 2.57
CA ARG A 128 2.84 -16.98 2.73
C ARG A 128 3.23 -17.10 4.19
N TRP A 129 3.19 -15.97 4.88
CA TRP A 129 3.41 -15.91 6.32
C TRP A 129 2.88 -14.60 6.91
N HIS A 130 2.73 -14.61 8.23
CA HIS A 130 2.22 -13.52 9.05
C HIS A 130 3.06 -13.38 10.32
N ARG A 131 3.27 -12.16 10.80
CA ARG A 131 3.97 -11.82 12.04
C ARG A 131 3.30 -10.63 12.70
N SER A 132 3.34 -10.62 14.03
CA SER A 132 2.93 -9.52 14.88
C SER A 132 4.10 -9.20 15.84
N PRO A 133 5.19 -8.58 15.35
CA PRO A 133 6.44 -8.44 16.11
C PRO A 133 6.29 -7.60 17.37
N GLY A 134 5.38 -6.63 17.36
CA GLY A 134 5.07 -5.79 18.51
C GLY A 134 4.03 -6.37 19.48
N ALA A 135 3.53 -7.59 19.24
CA ALA A 135 2.53 -8.19 20.11
C ALA A 135 3.03 -8.30 21.55
N GLY A 136 2.26 -7.76 22.50
CA GLY A 136 2.62 -7.75 23.92
C GLY A 136 3.63 -6.67 24.34
N VAL A 137 4.10 -5.82 23.44
CA VAL A 137 4.87 -4.62 23.81
C VAL A 137 3.90 -3.60 24.37
N ILE A 138 4.21 -3.11 25.56
CA ILE A 138 3.40 -2.14 26.30
C ILE A 138 4.14 -0.81 26.30
N ASP A 139 3.45 0.26 25.93
CA ASP A 139 3.94 1.62 26.08
C ASP A 139 4.08 1.96 27.56
N ALA A 140 5.26 2.43 27.97
CA ALA A 140 5.58 2.69 29.37
C ALA A 140 4.81 3.88 29.98
N GLN A 141 4.24 4.75 29.14
CA GLN A 141 3.52 5.95 29.59
C GLN A 141 2.01 5.72 29.63
N THR A 142 1.49 4.97 28.65
CA THR A 142 0.04 4.75 28.51
C THR A 142 -0.42 3.41 29.04
N GLU A 143 0.52 2.50 29.31
CA GLU A 143 0.25 1.09 29.69
C GLU A 143 -0.59 0.32 28.66
N LYS A 144 -0.61 0.79 27.40
CA LYS A 144 -1.34 0.17 26.31
C LYS A 144 -0.40 -0.59 25.37
N ILE A 145 -0.88 -1.71 24.85
CA ILE A 145 -0.23 -2.40 23.73
C ILE A 145 -0.41 -1.50 22.51
N CYS A 146 0.68 -1.11 21.87
CA CYS A 146 0.65 -0.14 20.79
C CYS A 146 1.57 -0.45 19.60
N PRO A 147 1.61 -1.69 19.08
CA PRO A 147 2.34 -1.98 17.86
C PRO A 147 1.64 -1.29 16.68
N HIS A 148 2.41 -0.52 15.90
CA HIS A 148 1.98 0.17 14.69
C HIS A 148 2.98 -0.10 13.57
N ALA A 149 2.89 -1.27 12.92
CA ALA A 149 3.71 -1.61 11.77
C ALA A 149 3.37 -0.68 10.60
N HIS A 150 4.31 0.19 10.20
CA HIS A 150 4.03 1.29 9.28
C HIS A 150 4.74 1.16 7.92
N TRP A 151 5.98 0.69 7.93
CA TRP A 151 6.80 0.65 6.73
C TRP A 151 7.59 -0.64 6.63
N VAL A 152 7.68 -1.19 5.44
CA VAL A 152 8.48 -2.37 5.15
C VAL A 152 9.33 -2.15 3.91
N SER A 153 10.57 -2.65 3.92
CA SER A 153 11.46 -2.70 2.77
C SER A 153 12.34 -3.94 2.80
N GLU A 154 12.79 -4.39 1.63
CA GLU A 154 13.74 -5.51 1.48
C GLU A 154 15.03 -5.00 0.85
N GLN A 155 16.16 -5.32 1.48
CA GLN A 155 17.50 -5.08 0.94
C GLN A 155 18.40 -6.28 1.27
N ASP A 156 19.12 -6.80 0.27
CA ASP A 156 20.11 -7.88 0.41
C ASP A 156 19.61 -9.13 1.17
N ASN A 157 18.38 -9.58 0.84
CA ASN A 157 17.67 -10.66 1.52
C ASN A 157 17.38 -10.39 3.00
N ILE A 158 17.40 -9.15 3.41
CA ILE A 158 16.99 -8.71 4.74
C ILE A 158 15.74 -7.86 4.58
N LEU A 159 14.74 -8.17 5.38
CA LEU A 159 13.52 -7.40 5.48
C LEU A 159 13.59 -6.53 6.72
N TYR A 160 13.29 -5.26 6.55
CA TYR A 160 13.19 -4.27 7.62
C TYR A 160 11.75 -3.84 7.75
N LEU A 161 11.25 -3.86 8.99
CA LEU A 161 9.90 -3.41 9.35
C LEU A 161 10.01 -2.33 10.41
N ALA A 162 9.56 -1.12 10.09
CA ALA A 162 9.45 -0.03 11.05
C ALA A 162 8.11 -0.12 11.79
N ASP A 163 8.19 -0.15 13.10
CA ASP A 163 7.03 -0.13 14.01
C ASP A 163 7.05 1.17 14.81
N LEU A 164 6.17 2.09 14.44
CA LEU A 164 6.07 3.42 15.03
C LEU A 164 5.64 3.34 16.50
N GLY A 165 4.70 2.47 16.83
CA GLY A 165 4.17 2.39 18.19
C GLY A 165 5.14 1.76 19.20
N CYS A 166 6.07 0.93 18.71
CA CYS A 166 7.07 0.27 19.54
C CYS A 166 8.45 0.94 19.51
N ASP A 167 8.63 2.04 18.75
CA ASP A 167 9.93 2.68 18.51
C ASP A 167 11.01 1.70 18.08
N ARG A 168 10.68 0.78 17.14
CA ARG A 168 11.57 -0.31 16.73
C ARG A 168 11.65 -0.46 15.23
N ILE A 169 12.80 -0.94 14.77
CA ILE A 169 12.99 -1.51 13.43
C ILE A 169 13.31 -3.00 13.62
N TYR A 170 12.39 -3.85 13.19
CA TYR A 170 12.61 -5.30 13.18
C TYR A 170 13.38 -5.70 11.93
N ARG A 171 14.29 -6.65 12.07
CA ARG A 171 15.13 -7.19 11.01
C ARG A 171 14.88 -8.69 10.87
N TYR A 172 14.53 -9.12 9.66
CA TYR A 172 14.29 -10.53 9.33
C TYR A 172 15.22 -10.97 8.20
N GLU A 173 15.91 -12.08 8.37
CA GLU A 173 16.66 -12.72 7.29
C GLU A 173 15.74 -13.61 6.46
N LEU A 174 15.71 -13.33 5.14
CA LEU A 174 14.92 -14.11 4.18
C LEU A 174 15.77 -15.29 3.68
N LYS A 175 15.25 -16.49 3.85
CA LYS A 175 15.90 -17.74 3.42
C LYS A 175 15.44 -18.18 2.03
#